data_5085858090673f945ff31675150edb0f
#
_entry.id   5085858090673f945ff31675150edb0f
#
_cell.length_a   1.000
_cell.length_b   1.000
_cell.length_c   1.000
_cell.angle_alpha   90.00
_cell.angle_beta   90.00
_cell.angle_gamma   90.00
#
_symmetry.space_group_name_H-M   'P 1'
#
loop_
_entity.id
_entity.type
_entity.pdbx_description
1 polymer ?
#
loop_
_entity_poly.entity_id
_entity_poly.type
_entity_poly.pdbx_seq_one_letter_code
_entity_poly.pdbx_strand_id
1 'polypeptide(L)'
;MGELLESVRLPREFATRRPGELSGGQRQRVALARALSLSPRLLIADEPSSALDVSVQAEVLEVFASLQRELGFACLFVSHDLAVVDRVSDRVAVLRAGEVVELGTPAQVFGTPRHDYTRRLVDTVPRVPARI
;
A
#
# COMPACT_ATOMS: atom_id res chain seq x y z
N MET A 1 -4.66 23.23 0.65
CA MET A 1 -3.49 22.54 0.02
C MET A 1 -2.35 22.31 1.01
N GLY A 2 -1.89 23.36 1.76
CA GLY A 2 -0.80 23.21 2.73
C GLY A 2 -1.05 22.14 3.81
N GLU A 3 -2.22 22.13 4.42
CA GLU A 3 -2.59 21.15 5.45
C GLU A 3 -2.61 19.70 4.90
N LEU A 4 -3.04 19.51 3.65
CA LEU A 4 -3.00 18.20 3.00
C LEU A 4 -1.57 17.71 2.75
N LEU A 5 -0.63 18.61 2.45
CA LEU A 5 0.78 18.24 2.32
C LEU A 5 1.38 17.86 3.67
N GLU A 6 1.06 18.60 4.71
CA GLU A 6 1.51 18.28 6.07
C GLU A 6 0.97 16.93 6.56
N SER A 7 -0.28 16.59 6.24
CA SER A 7 -0.85 15.28 6.59
C SER A 7 -0.09 14.10 5.98
N VAL A 8 0.54 14.31 4.82
CA VAL A 8 1.42 13.31 4.18
C VAL A 8 2.91 13.53 4.51
N ARG A 9 3.22 14.28 5.57
CA ARG A 9 4.58 14.60 6.03
C ARG A 9 5.43 15.30 4.96
N LEU A 10 4.83 16.22 4.20
CA LEU A 10 5.53 17.09 3.26
C LEU A 10 5.39 18.55 3.69
N PRO A 11 6.46 19.37 3.58
CA PRO A 11 6.41 20.81 3.85
C PRO A 11 5.40 21.52 2.95
N ARG A 12 4.74 22.57 3.47
CA ARG A 12 3.76 23.40 2.70
C ARG A 12 4.35 24.02 1.44
N GLU A 13 5.62 24.35 1.46
CA GLU A 13 6.36 24.92 0.33
C GLU A 13 6.43 24.00 -0.89
N PHE A 14 6.17 22.68 -0.71
CA PHE A 14 6.11 21.75 -1.81
C PHE A 14 4.90 21.97 -2.74
N ALA A 15 3.92 22.78 -2.32
CA ALA A 15 2.79 23.16 -3.16
C ALA A 15 3.19 23.88 -4.46
N THR A 16 4.36 24.53 -4.49
CA THR A 16 4.88 25.26 -5.64
C THR A 16 5.89 24.47 -6.47
N ARG A 17 6.31 23.28 -6.01
CA ARG A 17 7.27 22.45 -6.72
C ARG A 17 6.65 21.74 -7.91
N ARG A 18 7.45 21.59 -8.95
CA ARG A 18 7.09 20.80 -10.13
C ARG A 18 7.32 19.31 -9.85
N PRO A 19 6.59 18.39 -10.50
CA PRO A 19 6.77 16.93 -10.29
C PRO A 19 8.19 16.44 -10.49
N GLY A 20 8.96 17.03 -11.40
CA GLY A 20 10.36 16.68 -11.65
C GLY A 20 11.33 17.08 -10.51
N GLU A 21 10.91 17.96 -9.61
CA GLU A 21 11.70 18.40 -8.45
C GLU A 21 11.45 17.56 -7.21
N LEU A 22 10.59 16.53 -7.31
CA LEU A 22 10.20 15.64 -6.24
C LEU A 22 10.85 14.26 -6.41
N SER A 23 11.26 13.66 -5.29
CA SER A 23 11.65 12.24 -5.27
C SER A 23 10.44 11.32 -5.54
N GLY A 24 10.68 10.04 -5.86
CA GLY A 24 9.63 9.05 -6.07
C GLY A 24 8.64 8.98 -4.90
N GLY A 25 9.16 8.86 -3.66
CA GLY A 25 8.33 8.82 -2.46
C GLY A 25 7.58 10.12 -2.18
N GLN A 26 8.17 11.28 -2.50
CA GLN A 26 7.50 12.57 -2.39
C GLN A 26 6.36 12.68 -3.40
N ARG A 27 6.56 12.26 -4.65
CA ARG A 27 5.48 12.21 -5.66
C ARG A 27 4.33 11.30 -5.20
N GLN A 28 4.66 10.15 -4.61
CA GLN A 28 3.65 9.21 -4.12
C GLN A 28 2.83 9.80 -2.97
N ARG A 29 3.49 10.50 -2.03
CA ARG A 29 2.80 11.21 -0.94
C ARG A 29 1.92 12.35 -1.45
N VAL A 30 2.34 13.09 -2.47
CA VAL A 30 1.51 14.11 -3.14
C VAL A 30 0.29 13.47 -3.81
N ALA A 31 0.47 12.33 -4.48
CA ALA A 31 -0.65 11.59 -5.09
C ALA A 31 -1.66 11.12 -4.03
N LEU A 32 -1.18 10.63 -2.88
CA LEU A 32 -2.02 10.26 -1.74
C LEU A 32 -2.79 11.47 -1.19
N ALA A 33 -2.11 12.60 -0.94
CA ALA A 33 -2.75 13.83 -0.49
C ALA A 33 -3.85 14.29 -1.45
N ARG A 34 -3.58 14.25 -2.75
CA ARG A 34 -4.56 14.57 -3.79
C ARG A 34 -5.78 13.64 -3.74
N ALA A 35 -5.57 12.34 -3.61
CA ALA A 35 -6.67 11.37 -3.53
C ALA A 35 -7.53 11.59 -2.27
N LEU A 36 -6.91 11.95 -1.15
CA LEU A 36 -7.61 12.21 0.12
C LEU A 36 -8.28 13.59 0.20
N SER A 37 -7.95 14.52 -0.71
CA SER A 37 -8.51 15.88 -0.71
C SER A 37 -10.05 15.94 -0.83
N LEU A 38 -10.65 14.88 -1.39
CA LEU A 38 -12.09 14.74 -1.55
C LEU A 38 -12.77 13.97 -0.41
N SER A 39 -12.03 13.63 0.65
CA SER A 39 -12.51 12.82 1.78
C SER A 39 -13.22 11.54 1.33
N PRO A 40 -12.59 10.68 0.52
CA PRO A 40 -13.22 9.51 -0.04
C PRO A 40 -13.56 8.49 1.06
N ARG A 41 -14.64 7.75 0.90
CA ARG A 41 -14.97 6.59 1.75
C ARG A 41 -14.20 5.33 1.34
N LEU A 42 -13.81 5.25 0.08
CA LEU A 42 -13.03 4.16 -0.51
C LEU A 42 -11.89 4.75 -1.33
N LEU A 43 -10.67 4.31 -1.06
CA LEU A 43 -9.47 4.58 -1.85
C LEU A 43 -9.07 3.33 -2.60
N ILE A 44 -8.80 3.44 -3.89
CA ILE A 44 -8.18 2.37 -4.69
C ILE A 44 -6.71 2.74 -4.91
N ALA A 45 -5.83 1.92 -4.38
CA ALA A 45 -4.38 2.06 -4.51
C ALA A 45 -3.84 0.93 -5.40
N ASP A 46 -3.54 1.25 -6.65
CA ASP A 46 -3.03 0.29 -7.63
C ASP A 46 -1.51 0.45 -7.75
N GLU A 47 -0.78 -0.56 -7.29
CA GLU A 47 0.69 -0.61 -7.25
C GLU A 47 1.36 0.66 -6.70
N PRO A 48 0.90 1.21 -5.54
CA PRO A 48 1.29 2.55 -5.10
C PRO A 48 2.75 2.68 -4.69
N SER A 49 3.48 1.58 -4.56
CA SER A 49 4.88 1.56 -4.10
C SER A 49 5.83 0.78 -5.00
N SER A 50 5.37 0.29 -6.15
CA SER A 50 6.13 -0.61 -7.03
C SER A 50 7.42 -0.01 -7.63
N ALA A 51 7.49 1.32 -7.75
CA ALA A 51 8.65 2.03 -8.31
C ALA A 51 9.56 2.63 -7.22
N LEU A 52 9.36 2.28 -5.95
CA LEU A 52 10.12 2.81 -4.83
C LEU A 52 11.13 1.79 -4.31
N ASP A 53 12.27 2.28 -3.83
CA ASP A 53 13.16 1.43 -3.04
C ASP A 53 12.55 1.05 -1.68
N VAL A 54 13.06 0.00 -1.04
CA VAL A 54 12.47 -0.61 0.16
C VAL A 54 12.33 0.37 1.32
N SER A 55 13.30 1.28 1.51
CA SER A 55 13.27 2.24 2.62
C SER A 55 12.21 3.32 2.40
N VAL A 56 12.14 3.86 1.19
CA VAL A 56 11.13 4.86 0.80
C VAL A 56 9.73 4.27 0.76
N GLN A 57 9.61 3.02 0.31
CA GLN A 57 8.36 2.27 0.34
C GLN A 57 7.82 2.15 1.78
N ALA A 58 8.68 1.80 2.75
CA ALA A 58 8.30 1.69 4.15
C ALA A 58 7.76 3.02 4.72
N GLU A 59 8.43 4.14 4.41
CA GLU A 59 7.97 5.46 4.84
C GLU A 59 6.59 5.84 4.26
N VAL A 60 6.38 5.59 2.97
CA VAL A 60 5.09 5.87 2.30
C VAL A 60 3.97 5.02 2.91
N LEU A 61 4.24 3.75 3.19
CA LEU A 61 3.26 2.85 3.81
C LEU A 61 2.93 3.25 5.26
N GLU A 62 3.89 3.79 6.01
CA GLU A 62 3.63 4.32 7.36
C GLU A 62 2.70 5.53 7.32
N VAL A 63 2.96 6.47 6.40
CA VAL A 63 2.09 7.64 6.19
C VAL A 63 0.68 7.18 5.80
N PHE A 64 0.57 6.24 4.85
CA PHE A 64 -0.69 5.67 4.42
C PHE A 64 -1.48 5.06 5.59
N ALA A 65 -0.84 4.17 6.38
CA ALA A 65 -1.48 3.50 7.50
C ALA A 65 -1.91 4.48 8.62
N SER A 66 -1.14 5.54 8.84
CA SER A 66 -1.50 6.60 9.79
C SER A 66 -2.77 7.33 9.34
N LEU A 67 -2.81 7.75 8.08
CA LEU A 67 -3.96 8.46 7.52
C LEU A 67 -5.21 7.58 7.44
N GLN A 68 -5.06 6.30 7.14
CA GLN A 68 -6.19 5.37 7.12
C GLN A 68 -6.83 5.24 8.52
N ARG A 69 -6.01 5.15 9.58
CA ARG A 69 -6.53 5.11 10.97
C ARG A 69 -7.19 6.42 11.38
N GLU A 70 -6.61 7.55 10.99
CA GLU A 70 -7.10 8.87 11.35
C GLU A 70 -8.39 9.24 10.61
N LEU A 71 -8.45 8.98 9.31
CA LEU A 71 -9.56 9.38 8.44
C LEU A 71 -10.63 8.30 8.24
N GLY A 72 -10.34 7.04 8.57
CA GLY A 72 -11.30 5.94 8.58
C GLY A 72 -11.79 5.50 7.19
N PHE A 73 -11.05 5.75 6.10
CA PHE A 73 -11.43 5.30 4.77
C PHE A 73 -11.12 3.81 4.57
N ALA A 74 -11.97 3.14 3.78
CA ALA A 74 -11.66 1.81 3.29
C ALA A 74 -10.65 1.88 2.14
N CYS A 75 -9.79 0.86 1.99
CA CYS A 75 -8.83 0.80 0.89
C CYS A 75 -8.87 -0.54 0.17
N LEU A 76 -8.94 -0.49 -1.15
CA LEU A 76 -8.59 -1.61 -2.02
C LEU A 76 -7.15 -1.42 -2.47
N PHE A 77 -6.24 -2.21 -1.90
CA PHE A 77 -4.81 -2.13 -2.16
C PHE A 77 -4.39 -3.24 -3.12
N VAL A 78 -3.93 -2.89 -4.31
CA VAL A 78 -3.46 -3.84 -5.33
C VAL A 78 -1.94 -3.83 -5.35
N SER A 79 -1.31 -4.97 -5.17
CA SER A 79 0.14 -5.13 -5.23
C SER A 79 0.55 -6.57 -5.55
N HIS A 80 1.71 -6.73 -6.16
CA HIS A 80 2.37 -8.02 -6.33
C HIS A 80 3.41 -8.29 -5.23
N ASP A 81 3.68 -7.32 -4.35
CA ASP A 81 4.58 -7.46 -3.20
C ASP A 81 3.82 -8.03 -2.00
N LEU A 82 3.98 -9.33 -1.76
CA LEU A 82 3.27 -10.03 -0.67
C LEU A 82 3.64 -9.50 0.72
N ALA A 83 4.87 -9.04 0.92
CA ALA A 83 5.31 -8.47 2.20
C ALA A 83 4.58 -7.16 2.50
N VAL A 84 4.34 -6.34 1.48
CA VAL A 84 3.52 -5.14 1.59
C VAL A 84 2.08 -5.49 1.91
N VAL A 85 1.50 -6.42 1.15
CA VAL A 85 0.09 -6.85 1.35
C VAL A 85 -0.10 -7.41 2.76
N ASP A 86 0.80 -8.25 3.25
CA ASP A 86 0.76 -8.80 4.62
C ASP A 86 0.78 -7.72 5.69
N ARG A 87 1.51 -6.63 5.43
CA ARG A 87 1.67 -5.52 6.38
C ARG A 87 0.46 -4.59 6.46
N VAL A 88 -0.23 -4.36 5.34
CA VAL A 88 -1.24 -3.29 5.24
C VAL A 88 -2.68 -3.79 5.14
N SER A 89 -2.91 -5.09 4.96
CA SER A 89 -4.22 -5.63 4.65
C SER A 89 -4.86 -6.35 5.83
N ASP A 90 -6.16 -6.15 6.02
CA ASP A 90 -7.00 -6.94 6.94
C ASP A 90 -7.51 -8.21 6.26
N ARG A 91 -7.72 -8.15 4.94
CA ARG A 91 -8.16 -9.27 4.09
C ARG A 91 -7.39 -9.27 2.78
N VAL A 92 -7.12 -10.45 2.27
CA VAL A 92 -6.39 -10.67 1.02
C VAL A 92 -7.24 -11.48 0.07
N ALA A 93 -7.35 -11.00 -1.17
CA ALA A 93 -7.90 -11.74 -2.30
C ALA A 93 -6.78 -12.05 -3.29
N VAL A 94 -6.60 -13.31 -3.62
CA VAL A 94 -5.64 -13.75 -4.64
C VAL A 94 -6.37 -13.88 -5.97
N LEU A 95 -5.92 -13.11 -6.98
CA LEU A 95 -6.48 -13.15 -8.33
C LEU A 95 -5.58 -13.95 -9.26
N ARG A 96 -6.22 -14.77 -10.11
CA ARG A 96 -5.57 -15.48 -11.20
C ARG A 96 -6.49 -15.50 -12.43
N ALA A 97 -5.99 -15.02 -13.56
CA ALA A 97 -6.74 -14.99 -14.82
C ALA A 97 -8.14 -14.35 -14.71
N GLY A 98 -8.25 -13.28 -13.90
CA GLY A 98 -9.51 -12.55 -13.70
C GLY A 98 -10.46 -13.15 -12.66
N GLU A 99 -10.09 -14.26 -12.02
CA GLU A 99 -10.89 -14.92 -10.99
C GLU A 99 -10.23 -14.82 -9.61
N VAL A 100 -11.05 -14.65 -8.56
CA VAL A 100 -10.60 -14.75 -7.17
C VAL A 100 -10.47 -16.23 -6.81
N VAL A 101 -9.24 -16.72 -6.69
CA VAL A 101 -8.94 -18.13 -6.39
C VAL A 101 -8.84 -18.41 -4.90
N GLU A 102 -8.53 -17.40 -4.10
CA GLU A 102 -8.47 -17.51 -2.64
C GLU A 102 -8.81 -16.18 -1.97
N LEU A 103 -9.50 -16.23 -0.83
CA LEU A 103 -9.90 -15.08 -0.03
C LEU A 103 -9.78 -15.44 1.47
N GLY A 104 -9.11 -14.58 2.24
CA GLY A 104 -8.95 -14.79 3.68
C GLY A 104 -8.21 -13.67 4.37
N THR A 105 -7.83 -13.89 5.62
CA THR A 105 -6.88 -13.01 6.32
C THR A 105 -5.46 -13.25 5.80
N PRO A 106 -4.52 -12.31 5.96
CA PRO A 106 -3.11 -12.53 5.60
C PRO A 106 -2.55 -13.82 6.20
N ALA A 107 -2.82 -14.10 7.48
CA ALA A 107 -2.37 -15.32 8.15
C ALA A 107 -2.92 -16.61 7.49
N GLN A 108 -4.15 -16.60 7.01
CA GLN A 108 -4.74 -17.74 6.29
C GLN A 108 -4.13 -17.90 4.91
N VAL A 109 -4.08 -16.81 4.12
CA VAL A 109 -3.65 -16.85 2.72
C VAL A 109 -2.15 -17.10 2.60
N PHE A 110 -1.32 -16.50 3.47
CA PHE A 110 0.14 -16.62 3.41
C PHE A 110 0.69 -17.74 4.32
N GLY A 111 0.02 -18.02 5.45
CA GLY A 111 0.46 -19.05 6.40
C GLY A 111 -0.03 -20.44 6.09
N THR A 112 -1.28 -20.58 5.63
CA THR A 112 -1.93 -21.86 5.33
C THR A 112 -2.72 -21.80 4.01
N PRO A 113 -2.06 -21.50 2.87
CA PRO A 113 -2.74 -21.35 1.59
C PRO A 113 -3.43 -22.64 1.17
N ARG A 114 -4.67 -22.54 0.69
CA ARG A 114 -5.48 -23.66 0.26
C ARG A 114 -5.39 -23.93 -1.23
N HIS A 115 -5.30 -22.86 -2.03
CA HIS A 115 -5.22 -22.98 -3.48
C HIS A 115 -3.77 -23.21 -3.96
N ASP A 116 -3.56 -24.11 -4.92
CA ASP A 116 -2.22 -24.45 -5.44
C ASP A 116 -1.47 -23.26 -6.04
N TYR A 117 -2.19 -22.34 -6.66
CA TYR A 117 -1.60 -21.11 -7.18
C TYR A 117 -1.07 -20.22 -6.04
N THR A 118 -1.86 -20.05 -4.97
CA THR A 118 -1.45 -19.27 -3.79
C THR A 118 -0.22 -19.89 -3.12
N ARG A 119 -0.16 -21.22 -2.97
CA ARG A 119 1.02 -21.91 -2.43
C ARG A 119 2.27 -21.59 -3.24
N ARG A 120 2.20 -21.73 -4.57
CA ARG A 120 3.33 -21.39 -5.45
C ARG A 120 3.71 -19.91 -5.35
N LEU A 121 2.74 -19.00 -5.25
CA LEU A 121 2.98 -17.58 -5.11
C LEU A 121 3.73 -17.26 -3.80
N VAL A 122 3.31 -17.85 -2.69
CA VAL A 122 3.94 -17.68 -1.37
C VAL A 122 5.34 -18.31 -1.33
N ASP A 123 5.53 -19.46 -1.97
CA ASP A 123 6.83 -20.14 -2.00
C ASP A 123 7.90 -19.40 -2.80
N THR A 124 7.52 -18.48 -3.71
CA THR A 124 8.45 -17.65 -4.48
C THR A 124 9.00 -16.46 -3.69
N VAL A 125 8.39 -16.12 -2.56
CA VAL A 125 8.81 -15.01 -1.71
C VAL A 125 9.80 -15.52 -0.67
N PRO A 126 10.99 -14.90 -0.54
CA PRO A 126 11.91 -15.23 0.55
C PRO A 126 11.20 -15.04 1.90
N ARG A 127 11.11 -16.09 2.70
CA ARG A 127 10.50 -16.02 4.03
C ARG A 127 11.28 -15.03 4.88
N VAL A 128 10.70 -13.88 5.17
CA VAL A 128 11.19 -13.03 6.25
C VAL A 128 10.97 -13.83 7.54
N PRO A 129 12.00 -14.04 8.40
CA PRO A 129 11.81 -14.77 9.64
C PRO A 129 10.69 -14.12 10.44
N ALA A 130 9.81 -14.96 10.98
CA ALA A 130 8.72 -14.52 11.85
C ALA A 130 9.28 -13.60 12.94
N ARG A 131 8.62 -12.47 13.16
CA ARG A 131 8.94 -11.60 14.29
C ARG A 131 8.89 -12.44 15.57
N ILE A 132 10.04 -12.48 16.25
CA ILE A 132 10.15 -12.94 17.64
C ILE A 132 9.41 -11.94 18.54
#